data_23b89c107abc8dfc74e1477c35ad3888
#
_entry.id   23b89c107abc8dfc74e1477c35ad3888
#
_cell.length_a   1.000
_cell.length_b   1.000
_cell.length_c   1.000
_cell.angle_alpha   90.00
_cell.angle_beta   90.00
_cell.angle_gamma   90.00
#
_symmetry.space_group_name_H-M   'P 1'
#
loop_
_entity.id
_entity.type
_entity.pdbx_description
1 polymer ?
#
loop_
_entity_poly.entity_id
_entity_poly.type
_entity_poly.pdbx_seq_one_letter_code
_entity_poly.pdbx_strand_id
1 'polypeptide(L)'
;MNLKDKICALLTVLFVSTANSQYYKEKISVVLFKAEFVEQISLKDYRDHNTYVFDFENAKHEDYFIDETIEFLPTIVLYNNGNEVYRVEAGITLKMPEDYKTKLEKEINKLIENKFR
;
A
#
# COMPACT_ATOMS: atom_id res chain seq x y z
N MET A 1 -27.12 -29.67 15.54
CA MET A 1 -26.46 -28.60 14.77
C MET A 1 -25.66 -29.21 13.62
N ASN A 2 -25.87 -28.68 12.45
CA ASN A 2 -25.31 -29.20 11.23
C ASN A 2 -23.87 -28.78 11.00
N LEU A 3 -23.06 -29.64 10.43
CA LEU A 3 -21.64 -29.33 10.12
C LEU A 3 -21.52 -28.13 9.17
N LYS A 4 -22.46 -27.97 8.25
CA LYS A 4 -22.49 -26.83 7.33
C LYS A 4 -22.57 -25.48 8.03
N ASP A 5 -23.35 -25.39 9.11
CA ASP A 5 -23.50 -24.14 9.85
C ASP A 5 -22.21 -23.72 10.51
N LYS A 6 -21.43 -24.67 11.02
CA LYS A 6 -20.13 -24.40 11.63
C LYS A 6 -19.10 -23.90 10.60
N ILE A 7 -19.11 -24.51 9.42
CA ILE A 7 -18.20 -24.13 8.33
C ILE A 7 -18.52 -22.72 7.84
N CYS A 8 -19.78 -22.38 7.67
CA CYS A 8 -20.21 -21.05 7.22
C CYS A 8 -19.83 -19.97 8.22
N ALA A 9 -19.99 -20.22 9.51
CA ALA A 9 -19.62 -19.27 10.56
C ALA A 9 -18.10 -19.02 10.55
N LEU A 10 -17.31 -20.04 10.37
CA LEU A 10 -15.87 -19.94 10.32
C LEU A 10 -15.40 -19.11 9.13
N LEU A 11 -15.98 -19.33 7.96
CA LEU A 11 -15.65 -18.57 6.74
C LEU A 11 -16.00 -17.10 6.90
N THR A 12 -17.12 -16.78 7.54
CA THR A 12 -17.53 -15.40 7.78
C THR A 12 -16.51 -14.66 8.64
N VAL A 13 -16.02 -15.30 9.71
CA VAL A 13 -15.02 -14.70 10.60
C VAL A 13 -13.72 -14.43 9.86
N LEU A 14 -13.25 -15.35 9.05
CA LEU A 14 -12.03 -15.18 8.26
C LEU A 14 -12.17 -14.03 7.26
N PHE A 15 -13.32 -13.90 6.62
CA PHE A 15 -13.58 -12.83 5.66
C PHE A 15 -13.51 -11.44 6.34
N VAL A 16 -14.12 -11.30 7.51
CA VAL A 16 -14.10 -10.03 8.25
C VAL A 16 -12.66 -9.67 8.65
N SER A 17 -11.87 -10.63 9.12
CA SER A 17 -10.48 -10.40 9.48
C SER A 17 -9.65 -9.91 8.30
N THR A 18 -9.84 -10.48 7.12
CA THR A 18 -9.13 -10.09 5.90
C THR A 18 -9.48 -8.65 5.51
N ALA A 19 -10.77 -8.29 5.58
CA ALA A 19 -11.23 -6.94 5.24
C ALA A 19 -10.60 -5.89 6.15
N ASN A 20 -10.48 -6.17 7.45
CA ASN A 20 -9.93 -5.24 8.44
C ASN A 20 -8.43 -5.02 8.28
N SER A 21 -7.68 -5.94 7.67
CA SER A 21 -6.22 -5.85 7.55
C SER A 21 -5.74 -5.02 6.38
N GLN A 22 -6.63 -4.50 5.52
CA GLN A 22 -6.26 -3.80 4.28
C GLN A 22 -6.76 -2.36 4.21
N TYR A 23 -6.90 -1.70 5.34
CA TYR A 23 -7.39 -0.31 5.42
C TYR A 23 -6.52 0.67 4.62
N TYR A 24 -5.23 0.38 4.47
CA TYR A 24 -4.30 1.26 3.75
C TYR A 24 -4.47 1.23 2.24
N LYS A 25 -5.35 0.40 1.72
CA LYS A 25 -5.64 0.30 0.28
C LYS A 25 -6.95 0.97 -0.13
N GLU A 26 -7.68 1.56 0.82
CA GLU A 26 -8.98 2.16 0.54
C GLU A 26 -8.85 3.47 -0.24
N LYS A 27 -9.77 3.71 -1.18
CA LYS A 27 -9.79 4.89 -2.04
C LYS A 27 -8.45 5.04 -2.77
N ILE A 28 -8.02 6.27 -3.03
CA ILE A 28 -6.69 6.54 -3.57
C ILE A 28 -5.74 6.64 -2.38
N SER A 29 -4.83 5.69 -2.27
CA SER A 29 -3.88 5.62 -1.15
C SER A 29 -2.46 5.56 -1.66
N VAL A 30 -1.58 6.38 -1.06
CA VAL A 30 -0.15 6.40 -1.34
C VAL A 30 0.55 5.82 -0.12
N VAL A 31 1.23 4.68 -0.31
CA VAL A 31 1.85 3.94 0.80
C VAL A 31 3.35 3.87 0.61
N LEU A 32 4.09 4.34 1.60
CA LEU A 32 5.56 4.30 1.61
C LEU A 32 6.03 3.15 2.51
N PHE A 33 6.85 2.28 1.95
CA PHE A 33 7.57 1.23 2.69
C PHE A 33 9.01 1.67 2.80
N LYS A 34 9.49 1.90 4.02
CA LYS A 34 10.81 2.49 4.26
C LYS A 34 11.59 1.80 5.36
N ALA A 35 12.86 2.21 5.52
CA ALA A 35 13.73 1.82 6.61
C ALA A 35 14.61 3.04 6.96
N GLU A 36 15.22 3.02 8.14
CA GLU A 36 16.08 4.13 8.56
C GLU A 36 17.34 4.27 7.71
N PHE A 37 17.83 3.16 7.18
CA PHE A 37 19.09 3.11 6.42
C PHE A 37 18.96 3.47 4.94
N VAL A 38 17.77 3.84 4.48
CA VAL A 38 17.54 4.19 3.07
C VAL A 38 17.20 5.67 2.93
N GLU A 39 17.11 6.14 1.66
CA GLU A 39 16.68 7.49 1.35
C GLU A 39 15.38 7.84 2.07
N GLN A 40 15.34 8.96 2.77
CA GLN A 40 14.14 9.40 3.48
C GLN A 40 13.23 10.17 2.53
N ILE A 41 11.98 9.77 2.49
CA ILE A 41 10.97 10.32 1.59
C ILE A 41 9.80 10.83 2.42
N SER A 42 9.26 12.00 2.07
CA SER A 42 8.08 12.57 2.70
C SER A 42 6.88 12.42 1.76
N LEU A 43 5.74 12.02 2.32
CA LEU A 43 4.48 11.94 1.57
C LEU A 43 3.60 13.19 1.73
N LYS A 44 4.15 14.26 2.27
CA LYS A 44 3.39 15.50 2.52
C LYS A 44 2.72 16.09 1.27
N ASP A 45 3.32 15.87 0.10
CA ASP A 45 2.78 16.39 -1.15
C ASP A 45 1.53 15.63 -1.62
N TYR A 46 1.24 14.48 -1.00
CA TYR A 46 0.10 13.62 -1.36
C TYR A 46 -0.99 13.59 -0.29
N ARG A 47 -0.95 14.51 0.68
CA ARG A 47 -1.89 14.50 1.82
C ARG A 47 -3.35 14.75 1.47
N ASP A 48 -3.63 15.16 0.23
CA ASP A 48 -5.01 15.26 -0.26
C ASP A 48 -5.63 13.88 -0.48
N HIS A 49 -4.81 12.84 -0.42
CA HIS A 49 -5.20 11.44 -0.53
C HIS A 49 -4.85 10.74 0.78
N ASN A 50 -5.21 9.47 0.89
CA ASN A 50 -4.79 8.67 2.03
C ASN A 50 -3.29 8.37 1.92
N THR A 51 -2.54 8.62 2.98
CA THR A 51 -1.10 8.33 3.01
C THR A 51 -0.77 7.47 4.22
N TYR A 52 0.06 6.45 4.01
CA TYR A 52 0.50 5.56 5.08
C TYR A 52 2.00 5.32 4.94
N VAL A 53 2.67 5.16 6.08
CA VAL A 53 4.11 4.89 6.12
C VAL A 53 4.33 3.64 6.97
N PHE A 54 4.99 2.64 6.40
CA PHE A 54 5.35 1.42 7.11
C PHE A 54 6.86 1.33 7.22
N ASP A 55 7.35 1.11 8.44
CA ASP A 55 8.78 1.03 8.75
C ASP A 55 9.23 -0.41 8.86
N PHE A 56 10.31 -0.74 8.17
CA PHE A 56 10.89 -2.08 8.22
C PHE A 56 11.35 -2.45 9.63
N GLU A 57 11.80 -1.49 10.42
CA GLU A 57 12.25 -1.69 11.80
C GLU A 57 11.12 -1.90 12.80
N ASN A 58 9.87 -1.60 12.40
CA ASN A 58 8.71 -1.77 13.27
C ASN A 58 8.13 -3.18 13.09
N ALA A 59 8.26 -4.01 14.13
CA ALA A 59 7.76 -5.38 14.10
C ALA A 59 6.26 -5.47 13.81
N LYS A 60 5.50 -4.46 14.17
CA LYS A 60 4.06 -4.41 13.91
C LYS A 60 3.72 -4.24 12.43
N HIS A 61 4.69 -3.77 11.63
CA HIS A 61 4.50 -3.56 10.19
C HIS A 61 4.99 -4.72 9.33
N GLU A 62 5.61 -5.74 9.93
CA GLU A 62 6.22 -6.86 9.20
C GLU A 62 5.27 -7.50 8.20
N ASP A 63 4.04 -7.77 8.61
CA ASP A 63 3.05 -8.43 7.77
C ASP A 63 2.72 -7.62 6.51
N TYR A 64 2.74 -6.30 6.58
CA TYR A 64 2.48 -5.46 5.42
C TYR A 64 3.56 -5.60 4.35
N PHE A 65 4.82 -5.70 4.77
CA PHE A 65 5.92 -5.93 3.83
C PHE A 65 5.81 -7.28 3.14
N ILE A 66 5.39 -8.30 3.86
CA ILE A 66 5.20 -9.65 3.32
C ILE A 66 4.00 -9.70 2.39
N ASP A 67 2.86 -9.19 2.84
CA ASP A 67 1.60 -9.21 2.08
C ASP A 67 1.72 -8.48 0.74
N GLU A 68 2.47 -7.38 0.71
CA GLU A 68 2.64 -6.57 -0.49
C GLU A 68 3.88 -6.95 -1.30
N THR A 69 4.60 -7.99 -0.89
CA THR A 69 5.79 -8.50 -1.58
C THR A 69 6.81 -7.38 -1.82
N ILE A 70 7.21 -6.71 -0.74
CA ILE A 70 8.18 -5.61 -0.82
C ILE A 70 9.58 -6.18 -0.84
N GLU A 71 10.30 -6.01 -1.95
CA GLU A 71 11.65 -6.55 -2.16
C GLU A 71 12.74 -5.48 -2.04
N PHE A 72 12.40 -4.22 -2.30
CA PHE A 72 13.37 -3.12 -2.28
C PHE A 72 12.85 -1.99 -1.38
N LEU A 73 13.77 -1.24 -0.78
CA LEU A 73 13.43 -0.09 0.07
C LEU A 73 14.22 1.12 -0.38
N PRO A 74 13.61 2.29 -0.43
CA PRO A 74 12.19 2.54 -0.25
C PRO A 74 11.34 2.08 -1.45
N THR A 75 10.06 1.81 -1.18
CA THR A 75 9.08 1.50 -2.23
C THR A 75 7.82 2.31 -1.94
N ILE A 76 7.25 2.92 -2.97
CA ILE A 76 5.95 3.60 -2.88
C ILE A 76 4.95 2.83 -3.75
N VAL A 77 3.82 2.50 -3.17
CA VAL A 77 2.74 1.80 -3.87
C VAL A 77 1.50 2.69 -3.89
N LEU A 78 0.90 2.83 -5.06
CA LEU A 78 -0.35 3.55 -5.24
C LEU A 78 -1.48 2.53 -5.34
N TYR A 79 -2.46 2.65 -4.46
CA TYR A 79 -3.65 1.80 -4.46
C TYR A 79 -4.88 2.61 -4.85
N ASN A 80 -5.85 1.94 -5.45
CA ASN A 80 -7.16 2.50 -5.72
C ASN A 80 -8.22 1.44 -5.43
N ASN A 81 -9.02 1.68 -4.40
CA ASN A 81 -10.11 0.80 -3.98
C ASN A 81 -9.66 -0.67 -3.80
N GLY A 82 -8.53 -0.87 -3.14
CA GLY A 82 -8.01 -2.18 -2.82
C GLY A 82 -7.04 -2.77 -3.84
N ASN A 83 -6.88 -2.15 -4.99
CA ASN A 83 -6.03 -2.67 -6.08
C ASN A 83 -4.76 -1.85 -6.22
N GLU A 84 -3.63 -2.53 -6.42
CA GLU A 84 -2.38 -1.86 -6.75
C GLU A 84 -2.47 -1.32 -8.19
N VAL A 85 -2.24 -0.01 -8.34
CA VAL A 85 -2.30 0.67 -9.64
C VAL A 85 -0.91 0.95 -10.18
N TYR A 86 0.01 1.32 -9.29
CA TYR A 86 1.36 1.71 -9.67
C TYR A 86 2.30 1.46 -8.51
N ARG A 87 3.52 1.08 -8.84
CA ARG A 87 4.56 0.84 -7.84
C ARG A 87 5.88 1.43 -8.36
N VAL A 88 6.56 2.16 -7.50
CA VAL A 88 7.93 2.61 -7.80
C VAL A 88 8.84 2.12 -6.70
N GLU A 89 9.92 1.46 -7.08
CA GLU A 89 10.87 0.84 -6.16
C GLU A 89 12.26 1.44 -6.34
N ALA A 90 12.99 1.55 -5.25
CA ALA A 90 14.41 1.84 -5.31
C ALA A 90 15.14 0.63 -5.91
N GLY A 91 16.25 0.89 -6.57
CA GLY A 91 17.10 -0.18 -7.06
C GLY A 91 18.12 -0.61 -6.01
N ILE A 92 19.17 -1.27 -6.46
CA ILE A 92 20.27 -1.74 -5.62
C ILE A 92 20.93 -0.59 -4.84
N THR A 93 20.87 0.63 -5.39
CA THR A 93 21.44 1.83 -4.76
C THR A 93 20.66 2.32 -3.54
N LEU A 94 19.48 1.75 -3.26
CA LEU A 94 18.60 2.14 -2.17
C LEU A 94 18.07 3.58 -2.33
N LYS A 95 18.03 4.08 -3.56
CA LYS A 95 17.50 5.41 -3.90
C LYS A 95 16.44 5.28 -4.96
N MET A 96 15.41 6.15 -4.86
CA MET A 96 14.35 6.22 -5.86
C MET A 96 14.89 6.75 -7.19
N PRO A 97 14.26 6.36 -8.32
CA PRO A 97 14.53 7.02 -9.60
C PRO A 97 14.27 8.52 -9.49
N GLU A 98 15.03 9.34 -10.19
CA GLU A 98 14.91 10.79 -10.10
C GLU A 98 13.53 11.33 -10.47
N ASP A 99 12.85 10.66 -11.38
CA ASP A 99 11.55 11.08 -11.89
C ASP A 99 10.36 10.44 -11.18
N TYR A 100 10.57 9.81 -10.02
CA TYR A 100 9.51 9.06 -9.34
C TYR A 100 8.31 9.92 -8.97
N LYS A 101 8.54 11.17 -8.56
CA LYS A 101 7.46 12.09 -8.18
C LYS A 101 6.57 12.43 -9.36
N THR A 102 7.19 12.77 -10.49
CA THR A 102 6.48 13.11 -11.72
C THR A 102 5.62 11.93 -12.19
N LYS A 103 6.18 10.74 -12.18
CA LYS A 103 5.45 9.53 -12.59
C LYS A 103 4.30 9.20 -11.64
N LEU A 104 4.56 9.32 -10.34
CA LEU A 104 3.53 9.04 -9.32
C LEU A 104 2.37 10.04 -9.44
N GLU A 105 2.66 11.33 -9.59
CA GLU A 105 1.64 12.35 -9.78
C GLU A 105 0.83 12.11 -11.04
N LYS A 106 1.47 11.69 -12.12
CA LYS A 106 0.79 11.35 -13.37
C LYS A 106 -0.21 10.22 -13.16
N GLU A 107 0.17 9.19 -12.44
CA GLU A 107 -0.72 8.04 -12.16
C GLU A 107 -1.89 8.44 -11.26
N ILE A 108 -1.63 9.28 -10.26
CA ILE A 108 -2.68 9.82 -9.39
C ILE A 108 -3.68 10.64 -10.22
N ASN A 109 -3.19 11.50 -11.10
CA ASN A 109 -4.04 12.35 -11.93
C ASN A 109 -4.91 11.52 -12.88
N LYS A 110 -4.40 10.42 -13.40
CA LYS A 110 -5.20 9.49 -14.22
C LYS A 110 -6.37 8.93 -13.43
N LEU A 111 -6.16 8.56 -12.16
CA LEU A 111 -7.21 8.04 -11.30
C LEU A 111 -8.27 9.11 -11.04
N ILE A 112 -7.85 10.33 -10.81
CA ILE A 112 -8.78 11.46 -10.56
C ILE A 112 -9.61 11.74 -11.81
N GLU A 113 -9.00 11.79 -12.99
CA GLU A 113 -9.71 12.00 -14.24
C GLU A 113 -10.76 10.92 -14.51
N ASN A 114 -10.39 9.66 -14.29
CA ASN A 114 -11.28 8.54 -14.51
C ASN A 114 -12.49 8.55 -13.57
N LYS A 115 -12.31 9.09 -12.37
CA LYS A 115 -13.37 9.19 -11.36
C LYS A 115 -14.51 10.11 -11.80
N PHE A 116 -14.21 11.10 -12.63
CA PHE A 116 -15.18 12.12 -13.08
C PHE A 116 -15.72 11.87 -14.48
N ARG A 117 -15.43 10.72 -15.06
CA ARG A 117 -15.96 10.34 -16.39
C ARG A 117 -17.18 9.47 -16.32
#